data_fb14f15a2d596a7970f7cc8097974fb0
#
_entry.id   fb14f15a2d596a7970f7cc8097974fb0
#
_cell.length_a   1.000
_cell.length_b   1.000
_cell.length_c   1.000
_cell.angle_alpha   90.00
_cell.angle_beta   90.00
_cell.angle_gamma   90.00
#
_symmetry.space_group_name_H-M   'P 1'
#
loop_
_entity.id
_entity.type
_entity.pdbx_description
1 polymer ?
#
loop_
_entity_poly.entity_id
_entity_poly.type
_entity_poly.pdbx_seq_one_letter_code
_entity_poly.pdbx_strand_id
1 'polypeptide(L)'
;MELKSVRSYFVHPSKNEAKLKKITSTAVQKGNLVFDMMDTLFQKSDKECVINVVLNPNEHGKQKNAFKALLIEYAKDQTEENGLKIAQALQAVTTKKSGLGLLFLMHGFDKGKAKIVLSRFAADEGISAKEAKDKLSVEFVQNVFMKNALTYKSAMFEGTANLSHITGGKAIDKQMSGHADNIAHYWISHFLQCSLQTTAATGSNRLALKVKDAIANSKDANVKSEIISAASLLKNVNAQPLSGELFCRQYTLSKAAKDVVEKAFKSDALFTESFIFDSAEFEKVLSYKSVELDNGALISANAYSFNDVFKMKKAENDDSGTVHVTTSGKIVNEKLSKKGA
;
A
#
# COMPACT_ATOMS: atom_id res chain seq x y z
N MET A 1 22.36 1.51 -7.62
CA MET A 1 22.20 0.41 -6.66
C MET A 1 23.08 -0.77 -7.09
N GLU A 2 23.68 -1.51 -6.16
CA GLU A 2 24.50 -2.69 -6.46
C GLU A 2 24.13 -3.83 -5.53
N LEU A 3 23.59 -4.92 -6.06
CA LEU A 3 23.30 -6.13 -5.31
C LEU A 3 24.61 -6.94 -5.14
N LYS A 4 24.96 -7.26 -3.90
CA LYS A 4 26.19 -7.99 -3.55
C LYS A 4 25.95 -9.47 -3.29
N SER A 5 24.89 -9.80 -2.55
CA SER A 5 24.59 -11.18 -2.17
C SER A 5 23.08 -11.46 -2.16
N VAL A 6 22.74 -12.70 -2.48
CA VAL A 6 21.39 -13.25 -2.41
C VAL A 6 21.45 -14.62 -1.73
N ARG A 7 20.61 -14.82 -0.72
CA ARG A 7 20.37 -16.13 -0.10
C ARG A 7 18.89 -16.45 -0.11
N SER A 8 18.55 -17.69 -0.30
CA SER A 8 17.18 -18.19 -0.23
C SER A 8 17.00 -19.17 0.91
N TYR A 9 15.82 -19.16 1.52
CA TYR A 9 15.44 -20.00 2.65
C TYR A 9 14.06 -20.58 2.41
N PHE A 10 13.94 -21.91 2.51
CA PHE A 10 12.68 -22.61 2.35
C PHE A 10 11.98 -22.69 3.71
N VAL A 11 10.97 -21.85 3.93
CA VAL A 11 10.32 -21.63 5.22
C VAL A 11 8.99 -22.36 5.28
N HIS A 12 8.93 -23.35 6.18
CA HIS A 12 7.71 -24.08 6.49
C HIS A 12 6.90 -23.35 7.56
N PRO A 13 5.56 -23.28 7.48
CA PRO A 13 4.75 -22.74 8.56
C PRO A 13 4.90 -23.60 9.81
N SER A 14 5.05 -22.95 10.97
CA SER A 14 5.34 -23.69 12.20
C SER A 14 4.57 -23.22 13.43
N LYS A 15 3.91 -22.06 13.37
CA LYS A 15 3.10 -21.60 14.49
C LYS A 15 1.99 -22.61 14.79
N ASN A 16 1.97 -23.14 16.02
CA ASN A 16 1.06 -24.19 16.48
C ASN A 16 1.36 -25.61 15.94
N GLU A 17 2.55 -25.83 15.37
CA GLU A 17 2.98 -27.16 14.97
C GLU A 17 3.81 -27.81 16.11
N ALA A 18 3.52 -29.07 16.43
CA ALA A 18 4.23 -29.80 17.48
C ALA A 18 5.70 -30.08 17.11
N LYS A 19 6.05 -30.12 15.84
CA LYS A 19 7.40 -30.38 15.34
C LYS A 19 7.80 -29.38 14.26
N LEU A 20 8.85 -28.61 14.52
CA LEU A 20 9.43 -27.69 13.55
C LEU A 20 10.12 -28.43 12.41
N LYS A 21 9.78 -28.10 11.19
CA LYS A 21 10.54 -28.57 10.03
C LYS A 21 11.83 -27.75 9.89
N LYS A 22 12.91 -28.41 9.54
CA LYS A 22 14.21 -27.78 9.28
C LYS A 22 14.10 -26.85 8.08
N ILE A 23 14.61 -25.63 8.23
CA ILE A 23 14.77 -24.68 7.13
C ILE A 23 15.97 -25.11 6.31
N THR A 24 15.81 -25.22 5.00
CA THR A 24 16.92 -25.41 4.04
C THR A 24 17.22 -24.07 3.36
N SER A 25 18.50 -23.90 3.00
CA SER A 25 18.98 -22.63 2.43
C SER A 25 19.97 -22.87 1.31
N THR A 26 20.11 -21.88 0.43
CA THR A 26 21.19 -21.85 -0.57
C THR A 26 21.59 -20.40 -0.89
N ALA A 27 22.88 -20.22 -1.22
CA ALA A 27 23.35 -18.97 -1.82
C ALA A 27 23.02 -18.98 -3.30
N VAL A 28 22.45 -17.88 -3.81
CA VAL A 28 22.18 -17.71 -5.25
C VAL A 28 23.39 -17.06 -5.89
N GLN A 29 24.02 -17.76 -6.81
CA GLN A 29 25.25 -17.32 -7.49
C GLN A 29 24.95 -16.23 -8.53
N LYS A 30 25.87 -15.27 -8.68
CA LYS A 30 25.85 -14.30 -9.79
C LYS A 30 25.88 -15.04 -11.13
N GLY A 31 25.16 -14.53 -12.13
CA GLY A 31 24.99 -15.16 -13.43
C GLY A 31 23.92 -16.24 -13.50
N ASN A 32 23.21 -16.51 -12.38
CA ASN A 32 22.00 -17.33 -12.38
C ASN A 32 20.79 -16.46 -12.67
N LEU A 33 19.84 -16.94 -13.48
CA LEU A 33 18.60 -16.22 -13.79
C LEU A 33 17.80 -15.81 -12.53
N VAL A 34 17.87 -16.60 -11.46
CA VAL A 34 17.26 -16.23 -10.17
C VAL A 34 17.98 -15.03 -9.56
N PHE A 35 19.32 -14.94 -9.67
CA PHE A 35 20.06 -13.77 -9.20
C PHE A 35 19.64 -12.51 -9.96
N ASP A 36 19.51 -12.57 -11.28
CA ASP A 36 19.10 -11.44 -12.12
C ASP A 36 17.67 -11.00 -11.83
N MET A 37 16.78 -11.95 -11.54
CA MET A 37 15.43 -11.66 -11.07
C MET A 37 15.45 -10.96 -9.72
N MET A 38 16.27 -11.41 -8.77
CA MET A 38 16.42 -10.78 -7.47
C MET A 38 17.10 -9.41 -7.57
N ASP A 39 18.06 -9.22 -8.47
CA ASP A 39 18.64 -7.89 -8.73
C ASP A 39 17.57 -6.92 -9.27
N THR A 40 16.72 -7.37 -10.18
CA THR A 40 15.59 -6.57 -10.66
C THR A 40 14.65 -6.16 -9.51
N LEU A 41 14.37 -7.07 -8.55
CA LEU A 41 13.57 -6.75 -7.36
C LEU A 41 14.27 -5.76 -6.44
N PHE A 42 15.57 -5.97 -6.21
CA PHE A 42 16.40 -5.10 -5.39
C PHE A 42 16.42 -3.67 -5.94
N GLN A 43 16.61 -3.52 -7.27
CA GLN A 43 16.59 -2.23 -7.96
C GLN A 43 15.23 -1.53 -7.88
N LYS A 44 14.13 -2.30 -7.92
CA LYS A 44 12.76 -1.77 -7.91
C LYS A 44 12.14 -1.67 -6.51
N SER A 45 12.83 -2.11 -5.46
CA SER A 45 12.27 -2.21 -4.12
C SER A 45 11.73 -0.88 -3.57
N ASP A 46 12.35 0.26 -3.91
CA ASP A 46 11.85 1.59 -3.52
C ASP A 46 10.48 1.92 -4.11
N LYS A 47 10.19 1.39 -5.31
CA LYS A 47 8.91 1.59 -6.01
C LYS A 47 7.87 0.54 -5.64
N GLU A 48 8.32 -0.64 -5.22
CA GLU A 48 7.44 -1.76 -4.85
C GLU A 48 7.05 -1.73 -3.37
N CYS A 49 8.00 -1.44 -2.48
CA CYS A 49 7.74 -1.28 -1.05
C CYS A 49 7.30 0.16 -0.78
N VAL A 50 6.01 0.39 -0.78
CA VAL A 50 5.42 1.76 -0.73
C VAL A 50 4.90 2.15 0.66
N ILE A 51 4.78 1.19 1.59
CA ILE A 51 4.25 1.43 2.93
C ILE A 51 5.39 1.71 3.89
N ASN A 52 5.44 2.92 4.44
CA ASN A 52 6.43 3.28 5.44
C ASN A 52 6.14 2.56 6.77
N VAL A 53 7.17 1.94 7.33
CA VAL A 53 7.09 1.20 8.60
C VAL A 53 8.16 1.71 9.57
N VAL A 54 7.82 1.70 10.86
CA VAL A 54 8.71 2.10 11.96
C VAL A 54 8.97 0.87 12.81
N LEU A 55 10.24 0.62 13.13
CA LEU A 55 10.65 -0.45 14.04
C LEU A 55 10.12 -0.16 15.45
N ASN A 56 9.37 -1.11 16.01
CA ASN A 56 8.76 -0.93 17.32
C ASN A 56 9.85 -0.84 18.40
N PRO A 57 9.76 0.11 19.34
CA PRO A 57 10.60 0.11 20.53
C PRO A 57 10.25 -1.11 21.40
N ASN A 58 11.13 -1.47 22.33
CA ASN A 58 10.79 -2.45 23.35
C ASN A 58 9.82 -1.85 24.40
N GLU A 59 9.37 -2.68 25.35
CA GLU A 59 8.43 -2.30 26.43
C GLU A 59 8.88 -1.10 27.26
N HIS A 60 10.15 -0.76 27.25
CA HIS A 60 10.72 0.40 27.95
C HIS A 60 11.00 1.61 27.03
N GLY A 61 10.43 1.63 25.83
CA GLY A 61 10.61 2.70 24.85
C GLY A 61 12.02 2.76 24.22
N LYS A 62 12.93 1.83 24.56
CA LYS A 62 14.26 1.74 23.97
C LYS A 62 14.19 0.98 22.64
N GLN A 63 14.98 1.40 21.65
CA GLN A 63 15.13 0.73 20.35
C GLN A 63 15.91 -0.61 20.47
N LYS A 64 15.42 -1.52 21.32
CA LYS A 64 15.89 -2.90 21.43
C LYS A 64 14.94 -3.85 20.67
N ASN A 65 14.72 -3.57 19.40
CA ASN A 65 13.90 -4.39 18.53
C ASN A 65 14.71 -5.63 18.12
N ALA A 66 14.18 -6.83 18.37
CA ALA A 66 14.89 -8.08 18.08
C ALA A 66 15.12 -8.28 16.58
N PHE A 67 14.15 -7.93 15.75
CA PHE A 67 14.28 -8.02 14.29
C PHE A 67 15.34 -7.03 13.76
N LYS A 68 15.42 -5.81 14.32
CA LYS A 68 16.50 -4.86 14.01
C LYS A 68 17.87 -5.46 14.30
N ALA A 69 18.02 -6.17 15.42
CA ALA A 69 19.30 -6.82 15.76
C ALA A 69 19.69 -7.86 14.70
N LEU A 70 18.75 -8.67 14.22
CA LEU A 70 18.99 -9.63 13.15
C LEU A 70 19.38 -8.96 11.83
N LEU A 71 18.74 -7.84 11.47
CA LEU A 71 19.10 -7.06 10.28
C LEU A 71 20.54 -6.51 10.38
N ILE A 72 20.93 -6.00 11.54
CA ILE A 72 22.28 -5.46 11.78
C ILE A 72 23.33 -6.58 11.69
N GLU A 73 23.07 -7.75 12.29
CA GLU A 73 23.94 -8.91 12.19
C GLU A 73 24.12 -9.35 10.74
N TYR A 74 23.02 -9.47 9.99
CA TYR A 74 23.05 -9.86 8.59
C TYR A 74 23.70 -8.80 7.69
N ALA A 75 23.53 -7.49 7.98
CA ALA A 75 24.20 -6.41 7.25
C ALA A 75 25.72 -6.46 7.40
N LYS A 76 26.22 -6.83 8.59
CA LYS A 76 27.65 -6.98 8.86
C LYS A 76 28.24 -8.19 8.18
N ASP A 77 27.54 -9.30 8.21
CA ASP A 77 28.00 -10.58 7.68
C ASP A 77 26.84 -11.41 7.12
N GLN A 78 26.82 -11.61 5.80
CA GLN A 78 25.77 -12.28 5.04
C GLN A 78 25.97 -13.82 5.07
N THR A 79 26.33 -14.38 6.23
CA THR A 79 26.46 -15.82 6.42
C THR A 79 25.12 -16.53 6.34
N GLU A 80 25.17 -17.84 6.11
CA GLU A 80 24.01 -18.71 6.17
C GLU A 80 23.34 -18.65 7.55
N GLU A 81 24.16 -18.66 8.60
CA GLU A 81 23.68 -18.64 9.99
C GLU A 81 22.90 -17.37 10.32
N ASN A 82 23.43 -16.19 9.98
CA ASN A 82 22.75 -14.94 10.24
C ASN A 82 21.43 -14.81 9.45
N GLY A 83 21.41 -15.25 8.21
CA GLY A 83 20.17 -15.30 7.43
C GLY A 83 19.18 -16.36 7.93
N LEU A 84 19.68 -17.50 8.47
CA LEU A 84 18.84 -18.53 9.07
C LEU A 84 18.07 -18.00 10.28
N LYS A 85 18.68 -17.15 11.12
CA LYS A 85 18.01 -16.49 12.25
C LYS A 85 16.80 -15.67 11.79
N ILE A 86 16.95 -14.92 10.68
CA ILE A 86 15.83 -14.16 10.08
C ILE A 86 14.75 -15.11 9.56
N ALA A 87 15.12 -16.19 8.86
CA ALA A 87 14.19 -17.17 8.35
C ALA A 87 13.43 -17.92 9.49
N GLN A 88 14.10 -18.21 10.61
CA GLN A 88 13.50 -18.79 11.81
C GLN A 88 12.49 -17.84 12.47
N ALA A 89 12.80 -16.53 12.54
CA ALA A 89 11.85 -15.52 13.01
C ALA A 89 10.59 -15.48 12.14
N LEU A 90 10.72 -15.61 10.82
CA LEU A 90 9.59 -15.74 9.90
C LEU A 90 8.82 -17.04 10.14
N GLN A 91 9.53 -18.18 10.27
CA GLN A 91 8.92 -19.48 10.53
C GLN A 91 8.06 -19.44 11.79
N ALA A 92 8.56 -18.86 12.87
CA ALA A 92 7.89 -18.82 14.18
C ALA A 92 6.52 -18.11 14.14
N VAL A 93 6.30 -17.19 13.22
CA VAL A 93 5.04 -16.42 13.09
C VAL A 93 4.13 -16.91 11.96
N THR A 94 4.61 -17.83 11.10
CA THR A 94 3.83 -18.37 9.99
C THR A 94 2.91 -19.52 10.44
N THR A 95 1.70 -19.55 9.89
CA THR A 95 0.69 -20.58 10.14
C THR A 95 0.42 -21.39 8.87
N LYS A 96 -0.35 -22.48 8.97
CA LYS A 96 -0.83 -23.23 7.79
C LYS A 96 -1.49 -22.33 6.75
N LYS A 97 -2.22 -21.29 7.17
CA LYS A 97 -2.84 -20.29 6.28
C LYS A 97 -1.81 -19.46 5.50
N SER A 98 -0.61 -19.27 6.04
CA SER A 98 0.47 -18.56 5.34
C SER A 98 1.11 -19.39 4.23
N GLY A 99 0.89 -20.70 4.25
CA GLY A 99 1.47 -21.66 3.31
C GLY A 99 2.99 -21.76 3.42
N LEU A 100 3.53 -22.67 2.63
CA LEU A 100 4.96 -22.81 2.41
C LEU A 100 5.51 -21.55 1.73
N GLY A 101 6.70 -21.11 2.11
CA GLY A 101 7.29 -19.88 1.56
C GLY A 101 8.75 -20.00 1.21
N LEU A 102 9.15 -19.31 0.15
CA LEU A 102 10.54 -19.09 -0.21
C LEU A 102 10.91 -17.65 0.16
N LEU A 103 11.79 -17.49 1.14
CA LEU A 103 12.30 -16.20 1.59
C LEU A 103 13.63 -15.93 0.91
N PHE A 104 13.75 -14.80 0.22
CA PHE A 104 15.02 -14.26 -0.27
C PHE A 104 15.49 -13.13 0.63
N LEU A 105 16.76 -13.17 1.00
CA LEU A 105 17.49 -12.09 1.63
C LEU A 105 18.49 -11.53 0.63
N MET A 106 18.34 -10.30 0.26
CA MET A 106 19.16 -9.57 -0.69
C MET A 106 19.91 -8.46 0.06
N HIS A 107 21.23 -8.43 -0.07
CA HIS A 107 22.06 -7.39 0.51
C HIS A 107 22.89 -6.70 -0.55
N GLY A 108 23.00 -5.39 -0.44
CA GLY A 108 23.79 -4.57 -1.37
C GLY A 108 23.86 -3.13 -0.90
N PHE A 109 24.15 -2.23 -1.84
CA PHE A 109 24.32 -0.81 -1.55
C PHE A 109 23.56 0.08 -2.52
N ASP A 110 23.04 1.17 -2.00
CA ASP A 110 22.50 2.29 -2.79
C ASP A 110 23.17 3.58 -2.35
N LYS A 111 23.88 4.26 -3.28
CA LYS A 111 24.57 5.54 -3.01
C LYS A 111 25.41 5.52 -1.73
N GLY A 112 26.12 4.42 -1.48
CA GLY A 112 26.99 4.25 -0.31
C GLY A 112 26.27 3.83 0.98
N LYS A 113 24.95 3.70 0.98
CA LYS A 113 24.18 3.17 2.10
C LYS A 113 23.97 1.67 1.94
N ALA A 114 24.06 0.92 3.03
CA ALA A 114 23.69 -0.47 3.04
C ALA A 114 22.17 -0.63 2.86
N LYS A 115 21.79 -1.60 2.07
CA LYS A 115 20.38 -1.92 1.78
C LYS A 115 20.14 -3.40 1.89
N ILE A 116 19.14 -3.79 2.65
CA ILE A 116 18.63 -5.15 2.74
C ILE A 116 17.20 -5.17 2.21
N VAL A 117 16.92 -6.13 1.32
CA VAL A 117 15.57 -6.41 0.85
C VAL A 117 15.23 -7.85 1.19
N LEU A 118 14.11 -8.02 1.89
CA LEU A 118 13.53 -9.32 2.19
C LEU A 118 12.31 -9.52 1.28
N SER A 119 12.23 -10.67 0.61
CA SER A 119 11.07 -10.95 -0.24
C SER A 119 10.60 -12.37 0.00
N ARG A 120 9.32 -12.54 0.38
CA ARG A 120 8.68 -13.84 0.57
C ARG A 120 7.72 -14.12 -0.58
N PHE A 121 7.91 -15.27 -1.18
CA PHE A 121 7.01 -15.84 -2.17
C PHE A 121 6.29 -17.03 -1.51
N ALA A 122 4.97 -17.07 -1.58
CA ALA A 122 4.24 -18.26 -1.19
C ALA A 122 4.33 -19.32 -2.30
N ALA A 123 4.41 -20.57 -1.89
CA ALA A 123 4.33 -21.69 -2.83
C ALA A 123 2.93 -21.79 -3.43
N ASP A 124 2.88 -22.09 -4.70
CA ASP A 124 1.67 -22.36 -5.46
C ASP A 124 1.88 -23.63 -6.28
N GLU A 125 0.83 -24.08 -6.93
CA GLU A 125 0.84 -25.21 -7.86
C GLU A 125 0.65 -24.69 -9.28
N GLY A 126 1.25 -25.34 -10.24
CA GLY A 126 1.16 -24.90 -11.62
C GLY A 126 1.31 -26.05 -12.62
N ILE A 127 1.01 -25.75 -13.84
CA ILE A 127 1.23 -26.66 -14.98
C ILE A 127 2.40 -26.08 -15.79
N SER A 128 3.45 -26.88 -15.94
CA SER A 128 4.57 -26.56 -16.85
C SER A 128 4.30 -27.20 -18.20
N ALA A 129 4.31 -26.40 -19.26
CA ALA A 129 4.20 -26.86 -20.64
C ALA A 129 5.51 -26.57 -21.36
N LYS A 130 6.07 -27.59 -22.03
CA LYS A 130 7.29 -27.48 -22.84
C LYS A 130 7.00 -27.99 -24.24
N GLU A 131 7.28 -27.18 -25.24
CA GLU A 131 7.21 -27.53 -26.63
C GLU A 131 8.63 -27.78 -27.16
N ALA A 132 8.84 -28.90 -27.77
CA ALA A 132 10.11 -29.24 -28.43
C ALA A 132 9.83 -30.05 -29.70
N LYS A 133 10.21 -29.54 -30.87
CA LYS A 133 10.12 -30.21 -32.16
C LYS A 133 8.76 -30.88 -32.37
N ASP A 134 7.70 -30.10 -32.37
CA ASP A 134 6.28 -30.52 -32.59
C ASP A 134 5.71 -31.49 -31.54
N LYS A 135 6.33 -31.57 -30.36
CA LYS A 135 5.81 -32.34 -29.22
C LYS A 135 5.56 -31.40 -28.04
N LEU A 136 4.35 -31.47 -27.49
CA LEU A 136 3.98 -30.80 -26.24
C LEU A 136 4.14 -31.79 -25.08
N SER A 137 4.92 -31.40 -24.07
CA SER A 137 5.00 -32.07 -22.78
C SER A 137 4.32 -31.20 -21.73
N VAL A 138 3.43 -31.77 -20.93
CA VAL A 138 2.71 -31.10 -19.86
C VAL A 138 2.98 -31.82 -18.54
N GLU A 139 3.48 -31.07 -17.55
CA GLU A 139 3.82 -31.60 -16.23
C GLU A 139 3.14 -30.78 -15.14
N PHE A 140 2.60 -31.44 -14.11
CA PHE A 140 2.15 -30.79 -12.89
C PHE A 140 3.37 -30.45 -12.02
N VAL A 141 3.51 -29.17 -11.66
CA VAL A 141 4.64 -28.66 -10.89
C VAL A 141 4.14 -28.13 -9.55
N GLN A 142 4.67 -28.70 -8.48
CA GLN A 142 4.45 -28.22 -7.13
C GLN A 142 5.53 -27.20 -6.70
N ASN A 143 5.19 -26.36 -5.71
CA ASN A 143 6.11 -25.35 -5.16
C ASN A 143 6.60 -24.35 -6.21
N VAL A 144 5.70 -23.89 -7.06
CA VAL A 144 5.94 -22.77 -7.96
C VAL A 144 5.84 -21.46 -7.18
N PHE A 145 6.85 -20.60 -7.30
CA PHE A 145 6.91 -19.32 -6.58
C PHE A 145 6.81 -18.17 -7.59
N MET A 146 5.70 -17.45 -7.57
CA MET A 146 5.43 -16.38 -8.52
C MET A 146 5.53 -15.00 -7.86
N LYS A 147 6.29 -14.08 -8.49
CA LYS A 147 6.44 -12.70 -8.03
C LYS A 147 5.12 -11.92 -7.98
N ASN A 148 4.23 -12.15 -8.92
CA ASN A 148 2.97 -11.42 -9.05
C ASN A 148 1.81 -12.04 -8.26
N ALA A 149 2.08 -13.09 -7.47
CA ALA A 149 1.07 -13.71 -6.64
C ALA A 149 0.53 -12.72 -5.60
N LEU A 150 -0.76 -12.82 -5.28
CA LEU A 150 -1.40 -12.04 -4.22
C LEU A 150 -0.74 -12.24 -2.85
N THR A 151 0.00 -13.33 -2.70
CA THR A 151 0.71 -13.69 -1.46
C THR A 151 2.15 -13.19 -1.37
N TYR A 152 2.61 -12.42 -2.36
CA TYR A 152 3.94 -11.81 -2.34
C TYR A 152 4.05 -10.72 -1.28
N LYS A 153 5.12 -10.82 -0.49
CA LYS A 153 5.46 -9.84 0.56
C LYS A 153 6.91 -9.42 0.41
N SER A 154 7.18 -8.13 0.59
CA SER A 154 8.55 -7.63 0.59
C SER A 154 8.72 -6.52 1.62
N ALA A 155 9.96 -6.34 2.08
CA ALA A 155 10.37 -5.22 2.92
C ALA A 155 11.79 -4.80 2.57
N MET A 156 12.06 -3.50 2.65
CA MET A 156 13.39 -2.95 2.47
C MET A 156 13.79 -2.06 3.65
N PHE A 157 15.05 -2.18 4.04
CA PHE A 157 15.69 -1.37 5.06
C PHE A 157 16.99 -0.81 4.51
N GLU A 158 17.17 0.49 4.66
CA GLU A 158 18.33 1.21 4.15
C GLU A 158 18.91 2.11 5.24
N GLY A 159 20.22 2.21 5.32
CA GLY A 159 20.88 3.05 6.31
C GLY A 159 22.38 3.13 6.13
N THR A 160 23.08 3.48 7.19
CA THR A 160 24.57 3.42 7.24
C THR A 160 25.07 2.02 6.91
N ALA A 161 26.36 1.88 6.65
CA ALA A 161 26.97 0.63 6.16
C ALA A 161 26.60 -0.65 6.95
N ASN A 162 26.26 -0.52 8.23
CA ASN A 162 25.88 -1.64 9.11
C ASN A 162 24.43 -1.56 9.62
N LEU A 163 23.59 -0.67 9.09
CA LEU A 163 22.19 -0.45 9.49
C LEU A 163 21.99 -0.11 10.98
N SER A 164 23.01 0.28 11.73
CA SER A 164 22.91 0.47 13.19
C SER A 164 21.90 1.55 13.62
N HIS A 165 21.71 2.56 12.79
CA HIS A 165 20.87 3.72 13.09
C HIS A 165 19.50 3.70 12.39
N ILE A 166 19.08 2.57 11.79
CA ILE A 166 17.77 2.50 11.18
C ILE A 166 16.66 2.61 12.24
N THR A 167 15.63 3.36 11.91
CA THR A 167 14.42 3.51 12.75
C THR A 167 13.19 2.89 12.10
N GLY A 168 13.28 2.55 10.81
CA GLY A 168 12.20 1.98 10.03
C GLY A 168 12.67 1.60 8.64
N GLY A 169 11.71 1.32 7.78
CA GLY A 169 11.92 0.92 6.39
C GLY A 169 10.63 1.09 5.58
N LYS A 170 10.56 0.37 4.48
CA LYS A 170 9.35 0.30 3.65
C LYS A 170 8.96 -1.16 3.43
N ALA A 171 7.67 -1.42 3.30
CA ALA A 171 7.16 -2.76 3.07
C ALA A 171 6.04 -2.79 2.03
N ILE A 172 5.73 -3.98 1.54
CA ILE A 172 4.51 -4.29 0.82
C ILE A 172 3.98 -5.66 1.26
N ASP A 173 2.67 -5.77 1.30
CA ASP A 173 1.95 -7.02 1.48
C ASP A 173 0.80 -7.06 0.48
N LYS A 174 0.90 -7.92 -0.55
CA LYS A 174 -0.14 -8.06 -1.58
C LYS A 174 -1.34 -8.90 -1.14
N GLN A 175 -1.26 -9.54 0.01
CA GLN A 175 -2.36 -10.30 0.61
C GLN A 175 -3.44 -9.42 1.27
N MET A 176 -3.51 -8.17 0.85
CA MET A 176 -4.38 -7.16 1.44
C MET A 176 -5.84 -7.47 1.13
N SER A 177 -6.56 -8.05 2.06
CA SER A 177 -7.99 -8.34 1.96
C SER A 177 -8.78 -7.57 3.02
N GLY A 178 -9.64 -6.70 2.56
CA GLY A 178 -10.90 -6.28 3.20
C GLY A 178 -10.87 -5.44 4.46
N HIS A 179 -9.90 -5.57 5.35
CA HIS A 179 -9.80 -4.77 6.57
C HIS A 179 -8.37 -4.26 6.77
N ALA A 180 -8.21 -2.95 6.79
CA ALA A 180 -6.94 -2.26 6.94
C ALA A 180 -6.14 -2.72 8.18
N ASP A 181 -6.82 -3.06 9.27
CA ASP A 181 -6.20 -3.48 10.53
C ASP A 181 -5.63 -4.91 10.48
N ASN A 182 -6.13 -5.78 9.60
CA ASN A 182 -5.66 -7.17 9.48
C ASN A 182 -4.40 -7.33 8.65
N ILE A 183 -4.03 -6.32 7.88
CA ILE A 183 -2.92 -6.35 6.92
C ILE A 183 -1.56 -6.42 7.62
N ALA A 184 -1.44 -5.74 8.75
CA ALA A 184 -0.16 -5.52 9.41
C ALA A 184 0.31 -6.68 10.28
N HIS A 185 -0.59 -7.54 10.80
CA HIS A 185 -0.24 -8.40 11.94
C HIS A 185 0.77 -9.49 11.63
N TYR A 186 0.64 -10.17 10.51
CA TYR A 186 1.52 -11.29 10.21
C TYR A 186 2.91 -10.83 9.74
N TRP A 187 2.98 -10.04 8.67
CA TRP A 187 4.23 -9.65 8.03
C TRP A 187 4.88 -8.47 8.76
N ILE A 188 4.14 -7.38 8.94
CA ILE A 188 4.67 -6.12 9.47
C ILE A 188 4.84 -6.20 10.99
N SER A 189 3.78 -6.58 11.74
CA SER A 189 3.83 -6.51 13.21
C SER A 189 4.55 -7.67 13.86
N HIS A 190 4.31 -8.92 13.41
CA HIS A 190 4.90 -10.08 14.07
C HIS A 190 6.29 -10.43 13.54
N PHE A 191 6.48 -10.45 12.21
CA PHE A 191 7.77 -10.82 11.64
C PHE A 191 8.75 -9.64 11.65
N LEU A 192 8.40 -8.52 11.03
CA LEU A 192 9.27 -7.34 10.95
C LEU A 192 9.33 -6.56 12.25
N GLN A 193 8.46 -6.84 13.22
CA GLN A 193 8.32 -6.12 14.48
C GLN A 193 8.22 -4.60 14.26
N CYS A 194 7.43 -4.22 13.27
CA CYS A 194 7.19 -2.84 12.88
C CYS A 194 5.73 -2.43 13.11
N SER A 195 5.51 -1.14 13.19
CA SER A 195 4.20 -0.49 13.05
C SER A 195 4.15 0.32 11.77
N LEU A 196 2.95 0.58 11.25
CA LEU A 196 2.76 1.53 10.16
C LEU A 196 3.14 2.93 10.63
N GLN A 197 3.88 3.69 9.83
CA GLN A 197 4.24 5.08 10.14
C GLN A 197 2.98 5.95 10.17
N THR A 198 2.09 5.75 9.22
CA THR A 198 0.77 6.39 9.19
C THR A 198 -0.30 5.29 9.19
N THR A 199 -1.20 5.31 10.17
CA THR A 199 -2.31 4.35 10.23
C THR A 199 -3.29 4.59 9.09
N ALA A 200 -4.08 3.56 8.73
CA ALA A 200 -5.11 3.66 7.71
C ALA A 200 -6.10 4.79 8.02
N ALA A 201 -6.60 4.85 9.25
CA ALA A 201 -7.53 5.89 9.69
C ALA A 201 -6.93 7.31 9.57
N THR A 202 -5.70 7.51 10.08
CA THR A 202 -5.03 8.82 10.03
C THR A 202 -4.74 9.26 8.60
N GLY A 203 -4.27 8.35 7.75
CA GLY A 203 -3.94 8.63 6.35
C GLY A 203 -5.17 8.97 5.52
N SER A 204 -6.25 8.18 5.66
CA SER A 204 -7.51 8.38 4.92
C SER A 204 -8.23 9.65 5.36
N ASN A 205 -8.28 9.93 6.65
CA ASN A 205 -8.83 11.18 7.17
C ASN A 205 -8.02 12.39 6.67
N ARG A 206 -6.67 12.33 6.71
CA ARG A 206 -5.82 13.38 6.16
C ARG A 206 -6.10 13.62 4.67
N LEU A 207 -6.18 12.56 3.84
CA LEU A 207 -6.48 12.70 2.42
C LEU A 207 -7.85 13.37 2.22
N ALA A 208 -8.87 12.93 2.95
CA ALA A 208 -10.21 13.50 2.85
C ALA A 208 -10.25 14.99 3.19
N LEU A 209 -9.57 15.40 4.27
CA LEU A 209 -9.44 16.82 4.65
C LEU A 209 -8.72 17.63 3.57
N LYS A 210 -7.63 17.09 2.97
CA LYS A 210 -6.88 17.77 1.93
C LYS A 210 -7.65 17.89 0.62
N VAL A 211 -8.40 16.86 0.25
CA VAL A 211 -9.33 16.89 -0.89
C VAL A 211 -10.43 17.93 -0.65
N LYS A 212 -11.02 17.98 0.56
CA LYS A 212 -12.00 19.01 0.94
C LYS A 212 -11.42 20.42 0.84
N ASP A 213 -10.20 20.63 1.38
CA ASP A 213 -9.50 21.91 1.32
C ASP A 213 -9.22 22.32 -0.17
N ALA A 214 -8.80 21.37 -1.00
CA ALA A 214 -8.55 21.60 -2.42
C ALA A 214 -9.82 22.06 -3.16
N ILE A 215 -10.94 21.37 -2.93
CA ILE A 215 -12.25 21.73 -3.50
C ILE A 215 -12.69 23.13 -3.03
N ALA A 216 -12.58 23.41 -1.73
CA ALA A 216 -13.00 24.70 -1.15
C ALA A 216 -12.17 25.86 -1.71
N ASN A 217 -10.85 25.69 -1.83
CA ASN A 217 -9.93 26.76 -2.24
C ASN A 217 -9.78 26.92 -3.77
N SER A 218 -10.24 25.98 -4.57
CA SER A 218 -10.24 26.14 -6.03
C SER A 218 -11.29 27.17 -6.43
N LYS A 219 -10.94 28.05 -7.39
CA LYS A 219 -11.88 29.00 -8.02
C LYS A 219 -12.46 28.44 -9.32
N ASP A 220 -11.85 27.42 -9.89
CA ASP A 220 -12.27 26.81 -11.15
C ASP A 220 -13.28 25.69 -10.90
N ALA A 221 -14.50 25.86 -11.45
CA ALA A 221 -15.59 24.90 -11.31
C ALA A 221 -15.28 23.54 -11.93
N ASN A 222 -14.51 23.52 -13.05
CA ASN A 222 -14.11 22.28 -13.72
C ASN A 222 -13.13 21.50 -12.85
N VAL A 223 -12.14 22.18 -12.27
CA VAL A 223 -11.18 21.59 -11.33
C VAL A 223 -11.91 21.02 -10.09
N LYS A 224 -12.87 21.77 -9.53
CA LYS A 224 -13.69 21.26 -8.42
C LYS A 224 -14.43 19.97 -8.80
N SER A 225 -15.10 19.99 -9.95
CA SER A 225 -15.88 18.85 -10.45
C SER A 225 -15.01 17.63 -10.67
N GLU A 226 -13.81 17.82 -11.23
CA GLU A 226 -12.84 16.76 -11.47
C GLU A 226 -12.39 16.10 -10.16
N ILE A 227 -12.00 16.90 -9.16
CA ILE A 227 -11.56 16.40 -7.85
C ILE A 227 -12.71 15.68 -7.13
N ILE A 228 -13.93 16.21 -7.17
CA ILE A 228 -15.13 15.58 -6.57
C ILE A 228 -15.42 14.24 -7.23
N SER A 229 -15.34 14.15 -8.55
CA SER A 229 -15.57 12.93 -9.31
C SER A 229 -14.55 11.85 -8.93
N ALA A 230 -13.26 12.22 -8.87
CA ALA A 230 -12.20 11.33 -8.44
C ALA A 230 -12.39 10.85 -7.01
N ALA A 231 -12.72 11.75 -6.08
CA ALA A 231 -12.97 11.41 -4.68
C ALA A 231 -14.15 10.44 -4.52
N SER A 232 -15.20 10.61 -5.33
CA SER A 232 -16.37 9.72 -5.30
C SER A 232 -16.06 8.28 -5.72
N LEU A 233 -15.02 8.06 -6.54
CA LEU A 233 -14.61 6.73 -6.96
C LEU A 233 -13.82 5.98 -5.87
N LEU A 234 -13.27 6.69 -4.87
CA LEU A 234 -12.52 6.09 -3.77
C LEU A 234 -13.36 5.15 -2.89
N LYS A 235 -14.69 5.27 -2.90
CA LYS A 235 -15.58 4.30 -2.20
C LYS A 235 -15.36 2.85 -2.61
N ASN A 236 -14.91 2.62 -3.84
CA ASN A 236 -14.67 1.29 -4.39
C ASN A 236 -13.25 0.79 -4.11
N VAL A 237 -12.42 1.62 -3.49
CA VAL A 237 -11.04 1.28 -3.10
C VAL A 237 -11.02 1.12 -1.58
N ASN A 238 -10.52 -0.01 -1.12
CA ASN A 238 -10.31 -0.21 0.32
C ASN A 238 -9.09 -1.10 0.51
N ALA A 239 -8.39 -0.91 1.64
CA ALA A 239 -7.22 -1.68 2.01
C ALA A 239 -6.09 -1.71 0.96
N GLN A 240 -6.01 -0.69 0.09
CA GLN A 240 -4.95 -0.53 -0.90
C GLN A 240 -4.00 0.61 -0.50
N PRO A 241 -2.71 0.52 -0.87
CA PRO A 241 -1.80 1.65 -0.70
C PRO A 241 -2.29 2.87 -1.49
N LEU A 242 -2.37 4.01 -0.81
CA LEU A 242 -2.76 5.30 -1.40
C LEU A 242 -1.92 6.43 -0.82
N SER A 243 -1.72 7.48 -1.61
CA SER A 243 -1.16 8.77 -1.20
C SER A 243 -1.87 9.89 -1.95
N GLY A 244 -1.64 11.14 -1.61
CA GLY A 244 -2.14 12.27 -2.40
C GLY A 244 -1.65 12.22 -3.86
N GLU A 245 -0.38 11.87 -4.07
CA GLU A 245 0.18 11.71 -5.42
C GLU A 245 -0.46 10.54 -6.18
N LEU A 246 -0.61 9.37 -5.53
CA LEU A 246 -1.25 8.21 -6.13
C LEU A 246 -2.71 8.48 -6.47
N PHE A 247 -3.45 9.20 -5.61
CA PHE A 247 -4.81 9.64 -5.88
C PHE A 247 -4.87 10.46 -7.18
N CYS A 248 -4.04 11.49 -7.31
CA CYS A 248 -4.01 12.31 -8.52
C CYS A 248 -3.68 11.51 -9.79
N ARG A 249 -2.73 10.57 -9.69
CA ARG A 249 -2.27 9.75 -10.81
C ARG A 249 -3.30 8.67 -11.20
N GLN A 250 -3.88 7.98 -10.23
CA GLN A 250 -4.82 6.87 -10.47
C GLN A 250 -6.10 7.35 -11.17
N TYR A 251 -6.57 8.54 -10.81
CA TYR A 251 -7.76 9.14 -11.41
C TYR A 251 -7.45 10.14 -12.51
N THR A 252 -6.20 10.17 -12.98
CA THR A 252 -5.74 10.95 -14.15
C THR A 252 -6.16 12.42 -14.06
N LEU A 253 -5.99 13.02 -12.87
CA LEU A 253 -6.32 14.42 -12.65
C LEU A 253 -5.50 15.32 -13.58
N SER A 254 -6.15 16.35 -14.13
CA SER A 254 -5.49 17.40 -14.90
C SER A 254 -4.37 18.05 -14.09
N LYS A 255 -3.42 18.66 -14.76
CA LYS A 255 -2.34 19.40 -14.10
C LYS A 255 -2.89 20.41 -13.10
N ALA A 256 -3.92 21.18 -13.50
CA ALA A 256 -4.55 22.18 -12.64
C ALA A 256 -5.16 21.56 -11.38
N ALA A 257 -5.88 20.44 -11.50
CA ALA A 257 -6.47 19.73 -10.37
C ALA A 257 -5.38 19.13 -9.45
N LYS A 258 -4.33 18.52 -10.03
CA LYS A 258 -3.19 18.01 -9.26
C LYS A 258 -2.50 19.11 -8.46
N ASP A 259 -2.18 20.25 -9.08
CA ASP A 259 -1.50 21.37 -8.43
C ASP A 259 -2.31 21.90 -7.22
N VAL A 260 -3.65 21.94 -7.33
CA VAL A 260 -4.53 22.37 -6.25
C VAL A 260 -4.54 21.35 -5.10
N VAL A 261 -4.60 20.05 -5.41
CA VAL A 261 -4.55 18.99 -4.38
C VAL A 261 -3.20 18.98 -3.68
N GLU A 262 -2.10 19.01 -4.43
CA GLU A 262 -0.74 19.02 -3.89
C GLU A 262 -0.51 20.21 -2.96
N LYS A 263 -0.92 21.42 -3.38
CA LYS A 263 -0.85 22.63 -2.57
C LYS A 263 -1.63 22.53 -1.25
N ALA A 264 -2.76 21.80 -1.23
CA ALA A 264 -3.54 21.59 -0.01
C ALA A 264 -2.77 20.81 1.05
N PHE A 265 -1.84 19.91 0.66
CA PHE A 265 -1.01 19.15 1.61
C PHE A 265 0.03 20.01 2.35
N LYS A 266 0.47 21.13 1.79
CA LYS A 266 1.50 22.03 2.35
C LYS A 266 2.86 21.36 2.62
N SER A 267 3.07 20.12 2.17
CA SER A 267 4.29 19.34 2.35
C SER A 267 4.36 18.21 1.33
N ASP A 268 5.42 18.19 0.53
CA ASP A 268 5.67 17.15 -0.48
C ASP A 268 5.81 15.77 0.19
N ALA A 269 6.43 15.72 1.37
CA ALA A 269 6.58 14.48 2.11
C ALA A 269 5.23 13.87 2.52
N LEU A 270 4.27 14.69 2.95
CA LEU A 270 2.92 14.22 3.28
C LEU A 270 2.08 13.91 2.03
N PHE A 271 2.30 14.62 0.94
CA PHE A 271 1.62 14.38 -0.33
C PHE A 271 2.01 13.04 -0.96
N THR A 272 3.30 12.70 -0.87
CA THR A 272 3.85 11.44 -1.40
C THR A 272 3.82 10.27 -0.43
N GLU A 273 3.59 10.52 0.88
CA GLU A 273 3.53 9.47 1.89
C GLU A 273 2.39 8.49 1.63
N SER A 274 2.75 7.22 1.46
CA SER A 274 1.77 6.15 1.27
C SER A 274 1.28 5.59 2.60
N PHE A 275 -0.02 5.31 2.65
CA PHE A 275 -0.72 4.66 3.76
C PHE A 275 -1.72 3.65 3.20
N ILE A 276 -2.24 2.78 4.05
CA ILE A 276 -3.34 1.89 3.66
C ILE A 276 -4.63 2.68 3.69
N PHE A 277 -5.36 2.72 2.59
CA PHE A 277 -6.59 3.49 2.49
C PHE A 277 -7.76 2.77 3.17
N ASP A 278 -8.51 3.53 3.96
CA ASP A 278 -9.75 3.13 4.62
C ASP A 278 -10.89 4.01 4.10
N SER A 279 -11.77 3.42 3.29
CA SER A 279 -12.88 4.15 2.69
C SER A 279 -13.87 4.67 3.72
N ALA A 280 -14.11 3.92 4.81
CA ALA A 280 -15.05 4.35 5.85
C ALA A 280 -14.55 5.60 6.59
N GLU A 281 -13.24 5.67 6.90
CA GLU A 281 -12.64 6.85 7.50
C GLU A 281 -12.62 8.06 6.55
N PHE A 282 -12.40 7.82 5.27
CA PHE A 282 -12.47 8.88 4.25
C PHE A 282 -13.88 9.44 4.11
N GLU A 283 -14.89 8.58 4.08
CA GLU A 283 -16.30 8.95 3.96
C GLU A 283 -16.81 9.77 5.13
N LYS A 284 -16.32 9.59 6.35
CA LYS A 284 -16.70 10.39 7.51
C LYS A 284 -16.47 11.89 7.29
N VAL A 285 -15.50 12.27 6.49
CA VAL A 285 -15.14 13.68 6.21
C VAL A 285 -15.86 14.22 4.98
N LEU A 286 -16.10 13.38 3.96
CA LEU A 286 -16.68 13.77 2.68
C LEU A 286 -18.06 13.14 2.45
N SER A 287 -18.87 13.08 3.51
CA SER A 287 -20.19 12.42 3.47
C SER A 287 -21.19 13.11 2.56
N TYR A 288 -21.11 14.44 2.40
CA TYR A 288 -22.11 15.21 1.66
C TYR A 288 -21.47 16.10 0.59
N LYS A 289 -22.12 16.11 -0.57
CA LYS A 289 -21.90 17.09 -1.63
C LYS A 289 -23.02 18.14 -1.56
N SER A 290 -22.65 19.41 -1.56
CA SER A 290 -23.59 20.52 -1.60
C SER A 290 -23.31 21.38 -2.82
N VAL A 291 -24.36 21.84 -3.47
CA VAL A 291 -24.33 22.80 -4.58
C VAL A 291 -25.25 23.97 -4.23
N GLU A 292 -24.71 25.17 -4.28
CA GLU A 292 -25.46 26.41 -4.12
C GLU A 292 -25.72 27.00 -5.50
N LEU A 293 -26.97 27.34 -5.78
CA LEU A 293 -27.37 27.99 -7.01
C LEU A 293 -27.44 29.50 -6.80
N ASP A 294 -27.36 30.29 -7.89
CA ASP A 294 -27.37 31.74 -7.90
C ASP A 294 -28.69 32.32 -7.35
N ASN A 295 -29.80 31.56 -7.45
CA ASN A 295 -31.08 31.90 -6.86
C ASN A 295 -31.17 31.66 -5.34
N GLY A 296 -30.07 31.25 -4.70
CA GLY A 296 -29.99 30.98 -3.25
C GLY A 296 -30.43 29.57 -2.83
N ALA A 297 -30.80 28.68 -3.78
CA ALA A 297 -31.13 27.31 -3.45
C ALA A 297 -29.88 26.53 -3.08
N LEU A 298 -29.90 25.81 -1.96
CA LEU A 298 -28.86 24.89 -1.53
C LEU A 298 -29.39 23.46 -1.63
N ILE A 299 -28.78 22.67 -2.50
CA ILE A 299 -29.06 21.24 -2.65
C ILE A 299 -27.92 20.43 -2.06
N SER A 300 -28.25 19.45 -1.24
CA SER A 300 -27.24 18.61 -0.56
C SER A 300 -27.72 17.19 -0.44
N ALA A 301 -26.84 16.25 -0.75
CA ALA A 301 -27.06 14.82 -0.57
C ALA A 301 -25.75 14.12 -0.26
N ASN A 302 -25.82 12.86 0.14
CA ASN A 302 -24.63 12.02 0.26
C ASN A 302 -23.82 12.11 -1.05
N ALA A 303 -22.52 12.34 -0.95
CA ALA A 303 -21.65 12.61 -2.11
C ALA A 303 -21.69 11.50 -3.16
N TYR A 304 -21.88 10.27 -2.72
CA TYR A 304 -21.89 9.08 -3.59
C TYR A 304 -23.23 8.86 -4.32
N SER A 305 -24.33 9.32 -3.74
CA SER A 305 -25.67 9.20 -4.34
C SER A 305 -26.19 10.55 -4.88
N PHE A 306 -25.38 11.59 -4.87
CA PHE A 306 -25.82 12.94 -5.26
C PHE A 306 -26.45 12.99 -6.66
N ASN A 307 -25.83 12.33 -7.64
CA ASN A 307 -26.32 12.30 -9.02
C ASN A 307 -27.53 11.35 -9.22
N ASP A 308 -27.77 10.45 -8.27
CA ASP A 308 -28.96 9.59 -8.25
C ASP A 308 -30.14 10.32 -7.63
N VAL A 309 -29.87 11.12 -6.58
CA VAL A 309 -30.86 11.92 -5.87
C VAL A 309 -31.27 13.15 -6.70
N PHE A 310 -30.30 13.83 -7.30
CA PHE A 310 -30.54 15.06 -8.09
C PHE A 310 -30.20 14.84 -9.55
N LYS A 311 -31.21 15.00 -10.41
CA LYS A 311 -31.02 15.00 -11.88
C LYS A 311 -30.82 16.45 -12.32
N MET A 312 -29.65 16.74 -12.88
CA MET A 312 -29.30 18.07 -13.40
C MET A 312 -29.32 18.05 -14.93
N LYS A 313 -30.09 18.93 -15.53
CA LYS A 313 -30.14 19.15 -16.99
C LYS A 313 -29.80 20.60 -17.27
N LYS A 314 -28.96 20.87 -18.28
CA LYS A 314 -28.75 22.22 -18.78
C LYS A 314 -30.05 22.73 -19.41
N ALA A 315 -30.35 23.99 -19.19
CA ALA A 315 -31.48 24.65 -19.89
C ALA A 315 -31.21 24.65 -21.41
N GLU A 316 -32.20 24.24 -22.17
CA GLU A 316 -32.12 24.26 -23.63
C GLU A 316 -32.07 25.74 -24.12
N ASN A 317 -31.15 26.06 -25.01
CA ASN A 317 -30.94 27.39 -25.58
C ASN A 317 -30.48 28.49 -24.61
N ASP A 318 -29.81 28.13 -23.51
CA ASP A 318 -29.28 29.11 -22.56
C ASP A 318 -27.76 28.99 -22.42
N ASP A 319 -27.02 29.99 -22.97
CA ASP A 319 -25.57 30.09 -22.84
C ASP A 319 -25.12 30.59 -21.44
N SER A 320 -26.03 30.96 -20.57
CA SER A 320 -25.74 31.46 -19.20
C SER A 320 -25.25 30.39 -18.24
N GLY A 321 -25.35 29.10 -18.62
CA GLY A 321 -25.01 27.97 -17.75
C GLY A 321 -26.10 27.57 -16.74
N THR A 322 -27.34 28.03 -16.94
CA THR A 322 -28.51 27.67 -16.15
C THR A 322 -28.73 26.16 -16.14
N VAL A 323 -29.02 25.61 -14.96
CA VAL A 323 -29.33 24.20 -14.77
C VAL A 323 -30.69 24.01 -14.13
N HIS A 324 -31.46 23.06 -14.63
CA HIS A 324 -32.67 22.56 -13.98
C HIS A 324 -32.33 21.37 -13.08
N VAL A 325 -32.66 21.47 -11.79
CA VAL A 325 -32.43 20.40 -10.82
C VAL A 325 -33.77 19.80 -10.42
N THR A 326 -33.88 18.47 -10.58
CA THR A 326 -35.08 17.74 -10.18
C THR A 326 -34.75 16.64 -9.20
N THR A 327 -35.61 16.44 -8.20
CA THR A 327 -35.56 15.35 -7.25
C THR A 327 -36.96 14.91 -6.88
N SER A 328 -37.09 13.69 -6.37
CA SER A 328 -38.37 13.18 -5.83
C SER A 328 -38.13 12.43 -4.53
N GLY A 329 -39.01 12.61 -3.55
CA GLY A 329 -38.92 11.98 -2.25
C GLY A 329 -40.09 12.34 -1.34
N LYS A 330 -40.20 11.66 -0.19
CA LYS A 330 -41.13 11.99 0.86
C LYS A 330 -40.48 12.94 1.86
N ILE A 331 -41.20 13.99 2.27
CA ILE A 331 -40.73 14.85 3.36
C ILE A 331 -40.78 14.04 4.66
N VAL A 332 -39.64 13.82 5.27
CA VAL A 332 -39.51 13.11 6.56
C VAL A 332 -39.19 14.04 7.71
N ASN A 333 -38.68 15.24 7.41
CA ASN A 333 -38.40 16.26 8.41
C ASN A 333 -38.30 17.65 7.75
N GLU A 334 -38.74 18.69 8.47
CA GLU A 334 -38.62 20.09 8.07
C GLU A 334 -38.12 20.91 9.25
N LYS A 335 -37.10 21.72 9.06
CA LYS A 335 -36.54 22.60 10.11
C LYS A 335 -35.94 23.86 9.53
N LEU A 336 -35.98 24.94 10.29
CA LEU A 336 -35.23 26.14 10.00
C LEU A 336 -33.79 25.98 10.51
N SER A 337 -32.80 26.26 9.67
CA SER A 337 -31.39 26.25 10.04
C SER A 337 -30.76 27.62 9.79
N LYS A 338 -29.73 27.96 10.58
CA LYS A 338 -28.92 29.17 10.29
C LYS A 338 -28.15 28.96 8.97
N LYS A 339 -27.99 30.07 8.22
CA LYS A 339 -27.18 30.06 6.98
C LYS A 339 -25.76 29.65 7.35
N GLY A 340 -25.26 28.55 6.77
CA GLY A 340 -23.86 28.11 6.92
C GLY A 340 -23.61 27.04 7.99
N ALA A 341 -24.60 26.25 8.39
CA ALA A 341 -24.40 25.07 9.26
C ALA A 341 -24.26 23.79 8.42
#